data_3b43c0ef8803e99e4250dc18b224b6e6
#
_entry.id   3b43c0ef8803e99e4250dc18b224b6e6
#
_cell.length_a   1.000
_cell.length_b   1.000
_cell.length_c   1.000
_cell.angle_alpha   90.00
_cell.angle_beta   90.00
_cell.angle_gamma   90.00
#
_symmetry.space_group_name_H-M   'P 1'
#
loop_
_entity.id
_entity.type
_entity.pdbx_description
1 polymer ?
#
loop_
_entity_poly.entity_id
_entity_poly.type
_entity_poly.pdbx_seq_one_letter_code
_entity_poly.pdbx_strand_id
1 'polypeptide(L)'
;FAKLMYESYGDRVKYWLTINEQNMLTLVGPIIGTLHIPEGCTNEIREIYQQNHHMLVAQAKAMVLCHEMVEGGKIGPAPNISLVYPASCKPEDVIASQNTNAIRNWLYLDMSVYGVYNNLVWAYLEENDATPTFAPGDEEALKNGKPDFIGFNYYNTMTVEHYAMDDEDEQTAGSDQQHQRGEKGFYKGFRNPNLPTTAFGWEIDPIGFRSTVREMYSRYRLPLIVTENGLGAYDKLSEDGKIHDSYRIEYLRKHIEQ
;
A
#
# COMPACT_ATOMS: atom_id res chain seq x y z
N PHE A 1 -0.85 11.35 -20.03
CA PHE A 1 -2.15 10.74 -19.69
C PHE A 1 -2.98 11.68 -18.82
N ALA A 2 -2.56 12.04 -17.59
CA ALA A 2 -3.34 12.84 -16.64
C ALA A 2 -3.85 14.16 -17.24
N LYS A 3 -2.99 14.91 -17.94
CA LYS A 3 -3.37 16.15 -18.63
C LYS A 3 -4.57 15.94 -19.59
N LEU A 4 -4.52 14.89 -20.42
CA LEU A 4 -5.63 14.57 -21.34
C LEU A 4 -6.93 14.26 -20.59
N MET A 5 -6.85 13.56 -19.47
CA MET A 5 -8.02 13.27 -18.62
C MET A 5 -8.63 14.55 -18.04
N TYR A 6 -7.80 15.47 -17.54
CA TYR A 6 -8.27 16.74 -16.99
C TYR A 6 -8.86 17.64 -18.06
N GLU A 7 -8.27 17.72 -19.24
CA GLU A 7 -8.82 18.44 -20.40
C GLU A 7 -10.18 17.87 -20.85
N SER A 8 -10.35 16.55 -20.80
CA SER A 8 -11.55 15.88 -21.31
C SER A 8 -12.71 15.81 -20.31
N TYR A 9 -12.42 15.79 -19.01
CA TYR A 9 -13.40 15.47 -17.95
C TYR A 9 -13.38 16.43 -16.76
N GLY A 10 -12.44 17.36 -16.67
CA GLY A 10 -12.28 18.26 -15.52
C GLY A 10 -13.47 19.20 -15.27
N ASP A 11 -14.31 19.43 -16.30
CA ASP A 11 -15.59 20.14 -16.20
C ASP A 11 -16.65 19.37 -15.37
N ARG A 12 -16.58 18.04 -15.35
CA ARG A 12 -17.58 17.12 -14.80
C ARG A 12 -17.08 16.30 -13.61
N VAL A 13 -15.80 15.92 -13.59
CA VAL A 13 -15.20 15.12 -12.53
C VAL A 13 -14.44 16.04 -11.58
N LYS A 14 -14.78 15.99 -10.30
CA LYS A 14 -14.17 16.83 -9.26
C LYS A 14 -13.21 16.08 -8.34
N TYR A 15 -13.40 14.76 -8.16
CA TYR A 15 -12.55 13.93 -7.32
C TYR A 15 -11.72 12.98 -8.17
N TRP A 16 -10.42 13.02 -7.96
CA TRP A 16 -9.45 12.25 -8.74
C TRP A 16 -8.56 11.42 -7.83
N LEU A 17 -8.22 10.23 -8.28
CA LEU A 17 -7.20 9.39 -7.68
C LEU A 17 -6.02 9.29 -8.65
N THR A 18 -4.83 9.23 -8.11
CA THR A 18 -3.61 9.08 -8.90
C THR A 18 -3.38 7.62 -9.28
N ILE A 19 -2.31 6.98 -8.78
CA ILE A 19 -1.98 5.59 -9.06
C ILE A 19 -2.68 4.70 -8.03
N ASN A 20 -3.50 3.75 -8.52
CA ASN A 20 -4.10 2.75 -7.64
C ASN A 20 -3.06 1.75 -7.17
N GLU A 21 -3.00 1.52 -5.87
CA GLU A 21 -2.15 0.50 -5.22
C GLU A 21 -0.69 0.50 -5.68
N GLN A 22 -0.08 1.69 -5.79
CA GLN A 22 1.33 1.82 -6.18
C GLN A 22 2.26 0.95 -5.32
N ASN A 23 1.99 0.83 -4.03
CA ASN A 23 2.75 -0.02 -3.13
C ASN A 23 2.67 -1.51 -3.50
N MET A 24 1.54 -1.98 -4.01
CA MET A 24 1.41 -3.35 -4.48
C MET A 24 2.24 -3.59 -5.75
N LEU A 25 2.34 -2.59 -6.64
CA LEU A 25 3.24 -2.68 -7.78
C LEU A 25 4.70 -2.87 -7.36
N THR A 26 5.14 -2.16 -6.32
CA THR A 26 6.49 -2.27 -5.79
C THR A 26 6.72 -3.59 -5.05
N LEU A 27 5.77 -4.00 -4.20
CA LEU A 27 5.93 -5.19 -3.35
C LEU A 27 5.76 -6.50 -4.10
N VAL A 28 4.87 -6.56 -5.08
CA VAL A 28 4.53 -7.80 -5.80
C VAL A 28 4.73 -7.71 -7.31
N GLY A 29 4.99 -6.51 -7.83
CA GLY A 29 5.10 -6.24 -9.26
C GLY A 29 6.09 -7.12 -10.02
N PRO A 30 7.29 -7.38 -9.51
CA PRO A 30 8.24 -8.27 -10.17
C PRO A 30 7.71 -9.69 -10.35
N ILE A 31 6.87 -10.16 -9.41
CA ILE A 31 6.33 -11.52 -9.42
C ILE A 31 5.13 -11.66 -10.35
N ILE A 32 4.25 -10.65 -10.36
CA ILE A 32 3.06 -10.64 -11.23
C ILE A 32 3.34 -10.01 -12.60
N GLY A 33 4.60 -9.60 -12.86
CA GLY A 33 5.04 -9.04 -14.14
C GLY A 33 4.55 -7.62 -14.43
N THR A 34 4.19 -6.84 -13.40
CA THR A 34 3.77 -5.43 -13.55
C THR A 34 4.93 -4.44 -13.40
N LEU A 35 6.04 -4.87 -12.81
CA LEU A 35 7.34 -4.19 -12.87
C LEU A 35 8.33 -5.04 -13.67
N HIS A 36 9.08 -4.38 -14.53
CA HIS A 36 10.09 -5.04 -15.35
C HIS A 36 11.45 -4.95 -14.66
N ILE A 37 12.03 -6.10 -14.34
CA ILE A 37 13.42 -6.18 -13.90
C ILE A 37 14.26 -6.59 -15.13
N PRO A 38 15.22 -5.76 -15.56
CA PRO A 38 16.06 -6.09 -16.72
C PRO A 38 16.83 -7.40 -16.52
N GLU A 39 16.98 -8.17 -17.59
CA GLU A 39 17.79 -9.40 -17.55
C GLU A 39 19.25 -9.06 -17.19
N GLY A 40 19.81 -9.80 -16.23
CA GLY A 40 21.16 -9.55 -15.73
C GLY A 40 21.26 -8.40 -14.71
N CYS A 41 20.13 -7.90 -14.20
CA CYS A 41 20.13 -6.92 -13.12
C CYS A 41 20.84 -7.50 -11.88
N THR A 42 21.82 -6.74 -11.36
CA THR A 42 22.62 -7.16 -10.20
C THR A 42 22.07 -6.63 -8.87
N ASN A 43 21.17 -5.65 -8.91
CA ASN A 43 20.52 -5.09 -7.74
C ASN A 43 19.04 -4.81 -8.06
N GLU A 44 18.19 -5.82 -7.84
CA GLU A 44 16.75 -5.73 -8.12
C GLU A 44 16.04 -4.70 -7.22
N ILE A 45 16.48 -4.55 -5.97
CA ILE A 45 15.92 -3.58 -5.02
C ILE A 45 16.11 -2.17 -5.60
N ARG A 46 17.31 -1.84 -6.08
CA ARG A 46 17.59 -0.55 -6.72
C ARG A 46 16.66 -0.30 -7.91
N GLU A 47 16.49 -1.30 -8.78
CA GLU A 47 15.65 -1.17 -9.97
C GLU A 47 14.18 -0.95 -9.60
N ILE A 48 13.65 -1.73 -8.64
CA ILE A 48 12.29 -1.59 -8.14
C ILE A 48 12.06 -0.19 -7.55
N TYR A 49 12.95 0.28 -6.70
CA TYR A 49 12.77 1.57 -6.04
C TYR A 49 13.05 2.76 -6.95
N GLN A 50 13.87 2.61 -8.00
CA GLN A 50 14.00 3.63 -9.05
C GLN A 50 12.70 3.75 -9.86
N GLN A 51 12.07 2.65 -10.24
CA GLN A 51 10.76 2.66 -10.91
C GLN A 51 9.67 3.23 -9.99
N ASN A 52 9.69 2.86 -8.71
CA ASN A 52 8.79 3.44 -7.72
C ASN A 52 8.96 4.96 -7.59
N HIS A 53 10.21 5.46 -7.60
CA HIS A 53 10.50 6.89 -7.57
C HIS A 53 9.88 7.61 -8.77
N HIS A 54 10.02 7.06 -9.96
CA HIS A 54 9.39 7.63 -11.17
C HIS A 54 7.86 7.69 -11.04
N MET A 55 7.22 6.69 -10.45
CA MET A 55 5.78 6.70 -10.18
C MET A 55 5.38 7.76 -9.16
N LEU A 56 6.16 7.95 -8.08
CA LEU A 56 5.94 8.99 -7.09
C LEU A 56 6.04 10.39 -7.70
N VAL A 57 7.02 10.62 -8.54
CA VAL A 57 7.17 11.90 -9.29
C VAL A 57 6.02 12.10 -10.27
N ALA A 58 5.61 11.06 -10.99
CA ALA A 58 4.48 11.14 -11.91
C ALA A 58 3.17 11.45 -11.17
N GLN A 59 2.94 10.85 -10.01
CA GLN A 59 1.82 11.14 -9.12
C GLN A 59 1.82 12.60 -8.68
N ALA A 60 2.96 13.10 -8.20
CA ALA A 60 3.09 14.49 -7.76
C ALA A 60 2.82 15.49 -8.90
N LYS A 61 3.37 15.25 -10.10
CA LYS A 61 3.10 16.05 -11.30
C LYS A 61 1.61 16.00 -11.69
N ALA A 62 0.94 14.86 -11.54
CA ALA A 62 -0.49 14.76 -11.80
C ALA A 62 -1.32 15.57 -10.80
N MET A 63 -0.93 15.61 -9.52
CA MET A 63 -1.59 16.45 -8.50
C MET A 63 -1.46 17.94 -8.83
N VAL A 64 -0.26 18.42 -9.20
CA VAL A 64 -0.04 19.81 -9.63
C VAL A 64 -0.95 20.15 -10.82
N LEU A 65 -0.94 19.32 -11.86
CA LEU A 65 -1.78 19.53 -13.04
C LEU A 65 -3.28 19.54 -12.72
N CYS A 66 -3.75 18.70 -11.80
CA CYS A 66 -5.15 18.71 -11.38
C CYS A 66 -5.55 20.06 -10.79
N HIS A 67 -4.74 20.60 -9.89
CA HIS A 67 -4.99 21.89 -9.26
C HIS A 67 -4.93 23.08 -10.24
N GLU A 68 -4.10 22.98 -11.28
CA GLU A 68 -3.99 24.00 -12.32
C GLU A 68 -5.15 23.95 -13.33
N MET A 69 -5.65 22.75 -13.66
CA MET A 69 -6.53 22.55 -14.81
C MET A 69 -7.99 22.29 -14.45
N VAL A 70 -8.26 21.79 -13.25
CA VAL A 70 -9.61 21.38 -12.82
C VAL A 70 -10.14 22.35 -11.76
N GLU A 71 -11.05 23.23 -12.13
CA GLU A 71 -11.66 24.17 -11.20
C GLU A 71 -12.39 23.45 -10.07
N GLY A 72 -11.95 23.68 -8.82
CA GLY A 72 -12.45 23.00 -7.63
C GLY A 72 -12.12 21.51 -7.57
N GLY A 73 -11.20 21.04 -8.41
CA GLY A 73 -10.72 19.67 -8.41
C GLY A 73 -10.06 19.28 -7.10
N LYS A 74 -10.27 18.03 -6.67
CA LYS A 74 -9.68 17.41 -5.49
C LYS A 74 -9.00 16.12 -5.89
N ILE A 75 -7.77 15.93 -5.44
CA ILE A 75 -6.95 14.77 -5.84
C ILE A 75 -6.23 14.16 -4.65
N GLY A 76 -6.07 12.84 -4.68
CA GLY A 76 -5.33 12.10 -3.65
C GLY A 76 -4.68 10.83 -4.17
N PRO A 77 -3.77 10.23 -3.38
CA PRO A 77 -3.23 8.89 -3.64
C PRO A 77 -4.29 7.83 -3.38
N ALA A 78 -4.02 6.58 -3.80
CA ALA A 78 -4.87 5.42 -3.52
C ALA A 78 -4.02 4.16 -3.22
N PRO A 79 -3.13 4.16 -2.20
CA PRO A 79 -2.38 2.97 -1.83
C PRO A 79 -3.27 1.93 -1.15
N ASN A 80 -2.84 0.66 -1.19
CA ASN A 80 -3.38 -0.40 -0.36
C ASN A 80 -2.76 -0.32 1.03
N ILE A 81 -3.54 -0.03 2.05
CA ILE A 81 -3.04 0.10 3.42
C ILE A 81 -3.41 -1.12 4.24
N SER A 82 -2.40 -1.81 4.75
CA SER A 82 -2.52 -2.87 5.75
C SER A 82 -1.66 -2.50 6.95
N LEU A 83 -2.29 -2.09 8.05
CA LEU A 83 -1.54 -1.84 9.28
C LEU A 83 -0.85 -3.13 9.73
N VAL A 84 0.41 -3.03 10.14
CA VAL A 84 1.23 -4.18 10.47
C VAL A 84 1.35 -4.35 11.97
N TYR A 85 0.94 -5.52 12.46
CA TYR A 85 1.09 -5.92 13.86
C TYR A 85 2.37 -6.72 14.08
N PRO A 86 3.02 -6.60 15.24
CA PRO A 86 4.03 -7.56 15.66
C PRO A 86 3.38 -8.89 16.05
N ALA A 87 4.01 -10.02 15.72
CA ALA A 87 3.51 -11.35 16.08
C ALA A 87 3.51 -11.58 17.61
N SER A 88 4.40 -10.88 18.32
CA SER A 88 4.48 -10.91 19.78
C SER A 88 4.97 -9.58 20.34
N CYS A 89 5.07 -9.51 21.68
CA CYS A 89 5.68 -8.36 22.36
C CYS A 89 7.21 -8.43 22.44
N LYS A 90 7.87 -9.33 21.74
CA LYS A 90 9.33 -9.32 21.62
C LYS A 90 9.78 -8.02 20.94
N PRO A 91 10.83 -7.35 21.45
CA PRO A 91 11.32 -6.10 20.84
C PRO A 91 11.65 -6.24 19.35
N GLU A 92 12.19 -7.36 18.93
CA GLU A 92 12.56 -7.66 17.56
C GLU A 92 11.33 -7.73 16.65
N ASP A 93 10.23 -8.33 17.09
CA ASP A 93 8.96 -8.38 16.35
C ASP A 93 8.34 -6.97 16.23
N VAL A 94 8.46 -6.15 17.28
CA VAL A 94 8.00 -4.76 17.26
C VAL A 94 8.78 -3.95 16.24
N ILE A 95 10.10 -4.10 16.18
CA ILE A 95 10.95 -3.44 15.17
C ILE A 95 10.58 -3.93 13.77
N ALA A 96 10.42 -5.23 13.57
CA ALA A 96 9.99 -5.79 12.29
C ALA A 96 8.66 -5.19 11.82
N SER A 97 7.68 -5.05 12.73
CA SER A 97 6.40 -4.41 12.43
C SER A 97 6.55 -2.92 12.04
N GLN A 98 7.37 -2.15 12.75
CA GLN A 98 7.63 -0.74 12.45
C GLN A 98 8.29 -0.57 11.09
N ASN A 99 9.31 -1.36 10.79
CA ASN A 99 10.03 -1.33 9.53
C ASN A 99 9.12 -1.72 8.36
N THR A 100 8.33 -2.76 8.52
CA THR A 100 7.37 -3.19 7.49
C THR A 100 6.29 -2.12 7.24
N ASN A 101 5.75 -1.50 8.29
CA ASN A 101 4.84 -0.36 8.14
C ASN A 101 5.48 0.80 7.39
N ALA A 102 6.76 1.11 7.66
CA ALA A 102 7.46 2.21 6.98
C ALA A 102 7.57 1.96 5.47
N ILE A 103 7.94 0.76 5.05
CA ILE A 103 8.11 0.40 3.63
C ILE A 103 6.77 0.17 2.93
N ARG A 104 5.85 -0.58 3.56
CA ARG A 104 4.58 -0.97 2.93
C ARG A 104 3.57 0.17 2.85
N ASN A 105 3.48 0.98 3.90
CA ASN A 105 2.42 1.98 4.07
C ASN A 105 2.97 3.41 4.02
N TRP A 106 3.87 3.74 4.94
CA TRP A 106 4.24 5.14 5.19
C TRP A 106 5.09 5.75 4.09
N LEU A 107 5.94 4.99 3.41
CA LEU A 107 6.68 5.47 2.23
C LEU A 107 5.77 6.22 1.25
N TYR A 108 4.66 5.61 0.87
CA TYR A 108 3.76 6.14 -0.16
C TYR A 108 2.98 7.35 0.31
N LEU A 109 2.55 7.35 1.56
CA LEU A 109 1.81 8.45 2.15
C LEU A 109 2.71 9.62 2.54
N ASP A 110 3.90 9.37 3.11
CA ASP A 110 4.88 10.42 3.42
C ASP A 110 5.33 11.13 2.14
N MET A 111 5.60 10.37 1.07
CA MET A 111 5.94 10.93 -0.23
C MET A 111 4.80 11.75 -0.84
N SER A 112 3.55 11.27 -0.73
CA SER A 112 2.39 11.98 -1.27
C SER A 112 2.09 13.27 -0.49
N VAL A 113 2.21 13.25 0.84
CA VAL A 113 1.81 14.38 1.70
C VAL A 113 2.95 15.35 1.93
N TYR A 114 4.14 14.82 2.23
CA TYR A 114 5.30 15.65 2.59
C TYR A 114 6.27 15.84 1.42
N GLY A 115 6.30 14.92 0.47
CA GLY A 115 7.22 14.96 -0.68
C GLY A 115 8.64 14.51 -0.34
N VAL A 116 8.80 13.76 0.77
CA VAL A 116 10.09 13.27 1.24
C VAL A 116 10.03 11.82 1.65
N TYR A 117 11.12 11.09 1.42
CA TYR A 117 11.29 9.74 1.94
C TYR A 117 11.41 9.78 3.47
N ASN A 118 10.71 8.89 4.18
CA ASN A 118 10.93 8.77 5.62
C ASN A 118 12.31 8.15 5.92
N ASN A 119 12.86 8.47 7.08
CA ASN A 119 14.23 8.09 7.43
C ASN A 119 14.46 6.57 7.50
N LEU A 120 13.45 5.79 7.90
CA LEU A 120 13.57 4.33 7.96
C LEU A 120 13.70 3.72 6.56
N VAL A 121 12.88 4.19 5.62
CA VAL A 121 12.97 3.75 4.22
C VAL A 121 14.28 4.22 3.60
N TRP A 122 14.70 5.45 3.86
CA TRP A 122 15.94 5.96 3.30
C TRP A 122 17.16 5.15 3.77
N ALA A 123 17.25 4.85 5.09
CA ALA A 123 18.30 4.00 5.64
C ALA A 123 18.30 2.59 5.02
N TYR A 124 17.11 1.98 4.87
CA TYR A 124 16.99 0.69 4.18
C TYR A 124 17.51 0.75 2.74
N LEU A 125 17.20 1.81 2.00
CA LEU A 125 17.68 1.99 0.63
C LEU A 125 19.19 2.21 0.56
N GLU A 126 19.77 2.96 1.50
CA GLU A 126 21.23 3.16 1.62
C GLU A 126 21.94 1.83 1.93
N GLU A 127 21.45 1.05 2.88
CA GLU A 127 22.01 -0.26 3.25
C GLU A 127 22.00 -1.26 2.09
N ASN A 128 21.01 -1.15 1.19
CA ASN A 128 20.86 -2.01 0.02
C ASN A 128 21.47 -1.41 -1.27
N ASP A 129 22.18 -0.29 -1.17
CA ASP A 129 22.71 0.44 -2.35
C ASP A 129 21.62 0.68 -3.42
N ALA A 130 20.43 1.09 -2.96
CA ALA A 130 19.19 1.20 -3.74
C ALA A 130 18.53 2.58 -3.69
N THR A 131 19.25 3.60 -3.21
CA THR A 131 18.74 4.98 -3.22
C THR A 131 18.43 5.43 -4.64
N PRO A 132 17.22 5.96 -4.91
CA PRO A 132 16.86 6.36 -6.25
C PRO A 132 17.64 7.60 -6.71
N THR A 133 17.93 7.64 -7.99
CA THR A 133 18.49 8.82 -8.64
C THR A 133 17.38 9.82 -8.91
N PHE A 134 17.58 11.07 -8.47
CA PHE A 134 16.69 12.18 -8.73
C PHE A 134 17.09 12.89 -10.02
N ALA A 135 16.14 13.07 -10.92
CA ALA A 135 16.34 13.92 -12.09
C ALA A 135 16.10 15.41 -11.75
N PRO A 136 16.63 16.35 -12.54
CA PRO A 136 16.34 17.76 -12.34
C PRO A 136 14.84 18.05 -12.33
N GLY A 137 14.35 18.68 -11.26
CA GLY A 137 12.93 19.01 -11.06
C GLY A 137 12.11 17.98 -10.29
N ASP A 138 12.64 16.81 -9.95
CA ASP A 138 11.89 15.80 -9.20
C ASP A 138 11.58 16.26 -7.77
N GLU A 139 12.53 16.84 -7.05
CA GLU A 139 12.32 17.38 -5.71
C GLU A 139 11.25 18.50 -5.71
N GLU A 140 11.29 19.37 -6.71
CA GLU A 140 10.30 20.43 -6.84
C GLU A 140 8.90 19.86 -7.12
N ALA A 141 8.80 18.88 -8.01
CA ALA A 141 7.53 18.19 -8.29
C ALA A 141 6.96 17.52 -7.05
N LEU A 142 7.77 16.75 -6.32
CA LEU A 142 7.38 16.08 -5.08
C LEU A 142 6.96 17.06 -3.98
N LYS A 143 7.64 18.20 -3.87
CA LYS A 143 7.29 19.25 -2.90
C LYS A 143 5.96 19.92 -3.23
N ASN A 144 5.67 20.13 -4.50
CA ASN A 144 4.49 20.89 -4.97
C ASN A 144 3.25 20.00 -5.18
N GLY A 145 3.43 18.70 -5.45
CA GLY A 145 2.34 17.74 -5.61
C GLY A 145 1.72 17.38 -4.27
N LYS A 146 0.68 18.11 -3.87
CA LYS A 146 0.00 17.92 -2.57
C LYS A 146 -1.39 17.34 -2.74
N PRO A 147 -1.77 16.31 -1.97
CA PRO A 147 -3.11 15.76 -1.99
C PRO A 147 -4.09 16.63 -1.19
N ASP A 148 -5.34 16.67 -1.61
CA ASP A 148 -6.46 17.25 -0.86
C ASP A 148 -7.03 16.29 0.17
N PHE A 149 -6.90 15.00 -0.07
CA PHE A 149 -7.36 13.89 0.76
C PHE A 149 -6.48 12.67 0.54
N ILE A 150 -6.58 11.69 1.41
CA ILE A 150 -5.96 10.38 1.21
C ILE A 150 -7.07 9.39 0.86
N GLY A 151 -7.09 8.93 -0.40
CA GLY A 151 -7.79 7.72 -0.78
C GLY A 151 -6.95 6.51 -0.39
N PHE A 152 -7.57 5.41 0.01
CA PHE A 152 -6.87 4.18 0.30
C PHE A 152 -7.77 2.95 0.19
N ASN A 153 -7.18 1.82 -0.17
CA ASN A 153 -7.82 0.52 -0.19
C ASN A 153 -7.50 -0.21 1.11
N TYR A 154 -8.50 -0.83 1.74
CA TYR A 154 -8.33 -1.63 2.93
C TYR A 154 -9.08 -2.96 2.80
N TYR A 155 -8.36 -4.06 3.00
CA TYR A 155 -8.93 -5.41 3.00
C TYR A 155 -8.66 -6.17 4.29
N ASN A 156 -7.47 -6.02 4.84
CA ASN A 156 -7.00 -6.72 6.03
C ASN A 156 -5.84 -5.96 6.69
N THR A 157 -5.46 -6.39 7.87
CA THR A 157 -4.18 -6.08 8.51
C THR A 157 -3.13 -7.13 8.12
N MET A 158 -1.89 -6.87 8.46
CA MET A 158 -0.78 -7.80 8.31
C MET A 158 -0.15 -8.04 9.68
N THR A 159 0.36 -9.23 9.92
CA THR A 159 1.15 -9.53 11.12
C THR A 159 2.52 -10.03 10.70
N VAL A 160 3.57 -9.61 11.38
CA VAL A 160 4.95 -9.99 11.08
C VAL A 160 5.73 -10.36 12.34
N GLU A 161 6.71 -11.22 12.18
CA GLU A 161 7.75 -11.53 13.17
C GLU A 161 9.13 -11.14 12.63
N HIS A 162 10.09 -11.06 13.51
CA HIS A 162 11.49 -10.92 13.14
C HIS A 162 11.96 -12.12 12.33
N TYR A 163 12.73 -11.89 11.28
CA TYR A 163 13.35 -12.92 10.46
C TYR A 163 14.87 -12.79 10.58
N ALA A 164 15.48 -13.67 11.40
CA ALA A 164 16.91 -13.63 11.61
C ALA A 164 17.69 -14.06 10.36
N MET A 165 18.92 -13.57 10.22
CA MET A 165 19.77 -13.89 9.07
C MET A 165 20.17 -15.38 9.01
N ASP A 166 20.23 -16.04 10.15
CA ASP A 166 20.58 -17.46 10.34
C ASP A 166 19.37 -18.41 10.39
N ASP A 167 18.13 -17.86 10.30
CA ASP A 167 16.94 -18.69 10.20
C ASP A 167 16.97 -19.54 8.91
N GLU A 168 16.43 -20.77 8.99
CA GLU A 168 16.23 -21.60 7.82
C GLU A 168 15.18 -20.98 6.88
N ASP A 169 15.39 -21.15 5.56
CA ASP A 169 14.39 -20.72 4.58
C ASP A 169 13.19 -21.68 4.65
N GLU A 170 12.14 -21.28 5.36
CA GLU A 170 10.88 -21.97 5.29
C GLU A 170 10.22 -21.70 3.93
N GLN A 171 10.13 -22.75 3.11
CA GLN A 171 9.27 -22.70 1.92
C GLN A 171 7.80 -22.68 2.39
N THR A 172 7.24 -21.50 2.50
CA THR A 172 5.81 -21.33 2.77
C THR A 172 5.03 -21.78 1.54
N ALA A 173 4.59 -23.03 1.54
CA ALA A 173 3.68 -23.55 0.54
C ALA A 173 2.26 -23.06 0.84
N GLY A 174 1.72 -22.19 0.01
CA GLY A 174 0.31 -21.75 0.13
C GLY A 174 -0.05 -20.63 -0.83
N SER A 175 -1.32 -20.49 -1.12
CA SER A 175 -1.87 -19.46 -2.03
C SER A 175 -2.05 -18.08 -1.39
N ASP A 176 -1.63 -17.90 -0.16
CA ASP A 176 -1.80 -16.64 0.57
C ASP A 176 -0.70 -15.65 0.19
N GLN A 177 -1.03 -14.75 -0.70
CA GLN A 177 -0.12 -13.74 -1.25
C GLN A 177 0.42 -12.75 -0.21
N GLN A 178 -0.18 -12.66 0.96
CA GLN A 178 0.16 -11.65 1.95
C GLN A 178 1.05 -12.16 3.09
N HIS A 179 0.97 -13.45 3.45
CA HIS A 179 1.71 -14.03 4.58
C HIS A 179 2.99 -14.78 4.18
N GLN A 180 3.28 -14.91 2.90
CA GLN A 180 4.35 -15.77 2.40
C GLN A 180 5.67 -15.07 2.14
N ARG A 181 5.79 -13.82 2.53
CA ARG A 181 6.96 -13.04 2.20
C ARG A 181 7.65 -12.54 3.44
N GLY A 182 8.92 -12.63 3.38
CA GLY A 182 9.81 -12.05 4.34
C GLY A 182 11.12 -11.68 3.66
N GLU A 183 11.87 -10.87 4.31
CA GLU A 183 13.24 -10.49 3.97
C GLU A 183 14.10 -10.74 5.20
N LYS A 184 15.11 -11.62 5.06
CA LYS A 184 16.02 -11.93 6.15
C LYS A 184 16.68 -10.67 6.71
N GLY A 185 16.76 -10.58 8.02
CA GLY A 185 17.23 -9.39 8.71
C GLY A 185 16.17 -8.30 8.85
N PHE A 186 14.99 -8.46 8.25
CA PHE A 186 13.98 -7.42 8.21
C PHE A 186 12.63 -7.87 8.79
N TYR A 187 11.89 -8.76 8.14
CA TYR A 187 10.62 -9.30 8.63
C TYR A 187 10.25 -10.61 7.94
N LYS A 188 9.36 -11.37 8.58
CA LYS A 188 8.67 -12.54 8.02
C LYS A 188 7.18 -12.42 8.30
N GLY A 189 6.34 -12.71 7.32
CA GLY A 189 4.89 -12.76 7.48
C GLY A 189 4.47 -13.82 8.50
N PHE A 190 3.52 -13.46 9.35
CA PHE A 190 2.99 -14.34 10.40
C PHE A 190 1.47 -14.29 10.36
N ARG A 191 0.81 -15.47 10.44
CA ARG A 191 -0.64 -15.53 10.50
C ARG A 191 -1.14 -15.20 11.90
N ASN A 192 -1.98 -14.19 12.03
CA ASN A 192 -2.53 -13.79 13.32
C ASN A 192 -3.53 -14.83 13.85
N PRO A 193 -3.22 -15.53 14.95
CA PRO A 193 -4.11 -16.57 15.48
C PRO A 193 -5.40 -16.03 16.10
N ASN A 194 -5.49 -14.71 16.29
CA ASN A 194 -6.62 -14.04 16.92
C ASN A 194 -7.65 -13.53 15.90
N LEU A 195 -7.37 -13.64 14.59
CA LEU A 195 -8.24 -13.13 13.53
C LEU A 195 -8.83 -14.27 12.70
N PRO A 196 -10.15 -14.23 12.39
CA PRO A 196 -10.71 -15.12 11.39
C PRO A 196 -10.22 -14.74 10.00
N THR A 197 -10.32 -15.69 9.06
CA THR A 197 -9.89 -15.49 7.68
C THR A 197 -11.02 -15.65 6.69
N THR A 198 -10.88 -15.01 5.53
CA THR A 198 -11.74 -15.21 4.35
C THR A 198 -11.44 -16.57 3.69
N ALA A 199 -12.22 -16.94 2.68
CA ALA A 199 -11.94 -18.11 1.86
C ALA A 199 -10.61 -18.02 1.09
N PHE A 200 -10.05 -16.81 0.92
CA PHE A 200 -8.73 -16.57 0.31
C PHE A 200 -7.59 -16.54 1.33
N GLY A 201 -7.88 -16.78 2.62
CA GLY A 201 -6.88 -16.75 3.69
C GLY A 201 -6.61 -15.35 4.27
N TRP A 202 -7.25 -14.30 3.76
CA TRP A 202 -7.06 -12.93 4.26
C TRP A 202 -7.72 -12.75 5.61
N GLU A 203 -7.03 -12.10 6.52
CA GLU A 203 -7.53 -11.83 7.86
C GLU A 203 -8.68 -10.82 7.84
N ILE A 204 -9.71 -11.07 8.65
CA ILE A 204 -10.86 -10.18 8.79
C ILE A 204 -10.67 -9.35 10.05
N ASP A 205 -10.35 -8.07 9.90
CA ASP A 205 -10.01 -7.20 11.03
C ASP A 205 -10.71 -5.83 10.97
N PRO A 206 -11.95 -5.71 11.40
CA PRO A 206 -12.63 -4.42 11.49
C PRO A 206 -12.00 -3.47 12.52
N ILE A 207 -11.43 -4.00 13.62
CA ILE A 207 -10.74 -3.17 14.62
C ILE A 207 -9.43 -2.62 14.04
N GLY A 208 -8.73 -3.43 13.25
CA GLY A 208 -7.56 -3.00 12.50
C GLY A 208 -7.88 -1.89 11.51
N PHE A 209 -9.05 -1.93 10.88
CA PHE A 209 -9.53 -0.83 10.04
C PHE A 209 -9.64 0.48 10.84
N ARG A 210 -10.29 0.46 12.01
CA ARG A 210 -10.35 1.63 12.89
C ARG A 210 -8.96 2.12 13.31
N SER A 211 -8.06 1.20 13.66
CA SER A 211 -6.67 1.54 14.01
C SER A 211 -5.94 2.19 12.85
N THR A 212 -6.09 1.66 11.63
CA THR A 212 -5.52 2.21 10.39
C THR A 212 -5.99 3.65 10.15
N VAL A 213 -7.29 3.89 10.20
CA VAL A 213 -7.88 5.23 10.01
C VAL A 213 -7.36 6.22 11.07
N ARG A 214 -7.29 5.80 12.34
CA ARG A 214 -6.78 6.64 13.43
C ARG A 214 -5.31 6.99 13.25
N GLU A 215 -4.49 6.04 12.87
CA GLU A 215 -3.06 6.27 12.68
C GLU A 215 -2.81 7.19 11.47
N MET A 216 -3.45 6.93 10.34
CA MET A 216 -3.35 7.78 9.16
C MET A 216 -3.79 9.22 9.46
N TYR A 217 -4.94 9.41 10.11
CA TYR A 217 -5.41 10.74 10.46
C TYR A 217 -4.49 11.44 11.46
N SER A 218 -3.95 10.71 12.44
CA SER A 218 -2.99 11.25 13.40
C SER A 218 -1.71 11.76 12.73
N ARG A 219 -1.21 11.05 11.69
CA ARG A 219 0.01 11.41 10.96
C ARG A 219 -0.20 12.58 10.01
N TYR A 220 -1.29 12.57 9.23
CA TYR A 220 -1.43 13.40 8.04
C TYR A 220 -2.45 14.53 8.17
N ARG A 221 -3.45 14.39 9.06
CA ARG A 221 -4.50 15.40 9.29
C ARG A 221 -5.30 15.79 8.03
N LEU A 222 -5.35 14.94 7.04
CA LEU A 222 -6.12 15.09 5.81
C LEU A 222 -7.43 14.30 5.89
N PRO A 223 -8.47 14.68 5.14
CA PRO A 223 -9.64 13.84 4.94
C PRO A 223 -9.24 12.47 4.39
N LEU A 224 -9.91 11.41 4.86
CA LEU A 224 -9.66 10.02 4.44
C LEU A 224 -10.87 9.52 3.66
N ILE A 225 -10.63 8.83 2.55
CA ILE A 225 -11.66 8.21 1.72
C ILE A 225 -11.27 6.75 1.50
N VAL A 226 -12.10 5.83 1.97
CA VAL A 226 -11.95 4.41 1.63
C VAL A 226 -12.40 4.21 0.20
N THR A 227 -11.46 3.87 -0.68
CA THR A 227 -11.70 3.69 -2.11
C THR A 227 -12.05 2.26 -2.47
N GLU A 228 -11.54 1.30 -1.70
CA GLU A 228 -11.88 -0.11 -1.80
C GLU A 228 -11.96 -0.75 -0.42
N ASN A 229 -12.98 -1.59 -0.21
CA ASN A 229 -13.13 -2.47 0.95
C ASN A 229 -13.98 -3.67 0.57
N GLY A 230 -13.58 -4.86 0.97
CA GLY A 230 -14.27 -6.09 0.63
C GLY A 230 -13.49 -7.34 1.00
N LEU A 231 -13.95 -8.49 0.55
CA LEU A 231 -13.28 -9.76 0.75
C LEU A 231 -13.37 -10.66 -0.50
N GLY A 232 -12.38 -11.51 -0.68
CA GLY A 232 -12.39 -12.58 -1.66
C GLY A 232 -13.11 -13.83 -1.11
N ALA A 233 -13.95 -14.44 -1.95
CA ALA A 233 -14.63 -15.70 -1.65
C ALA A 233 -14.90 -16.50 -2.93
N TYR A 234 -15.06 -17.81 -2.76
CA TYR A 234 -15.48 -18.71 -3.84
C TYR A 234 -17.00 -18.75 -3.88
N ASP A 235 -17.60 -17.87 -4.68
CA ASP A 235 -19.03 -17.76 -4.81
C ASP A 235 -19.65 -18.99 -5.49
N LYS A 236 -20.83 -19.37 -5.02
CA LYS A 236 -21.60 -20.47 -5.64
C LYS A 236 -22.99 -19.96 -5.99
N LEU A 237 -23.36 -20.18 -7.25
CA LEU A 237 -24.75 -19.97 -7.68
C LEU A 237 -25.64 -21.03 -7.04
N SER A 238 -26.67 -20.61 -6.32
CA SER A 238 -27.65 -21.49 -5.68
C SER A 238 -28.75 -21.89 -6.67
N GLU A 239 -29.59 -22.86 -6.29
CA GLU A 239 -30.68 -23.38 -7.14
C GLU A 239 -31.70 -22.31 -7.55
N ASP A 240 -31.84 -21.25 -6.75
CA ASP A 240 -32.69 -20.08 -7.06
C ASP A 240 -32.02 -19.06 -8.01
N GLY A 241 -30.82 -19.37 -8.52
CA GLY A 241 -30.07 -18.50 -9.44
C GLY A 241 -29.43 -17.29 -8.78
N LYS A 242 -29.25 -17.30 -7.45
CA LYS A 242 -28.64 -16.19 -6.69
C LYS A 242 -27.33 -16.60 -6.02
N ILE A 243 -26.57 -15.61 -5.61
CA ILE A 243 -25.44 -15.77 -4.73
C ILE A 243 -25.83 -15.21 -3.35
N HIS A 244 -25.91 -16.09 -2.35
CA HIS A 244 -26.25 -15.75 -0.98
C HIS A 244 -24.99 -15.42 -0.20
N ASP A 245 -24.55 -14.17 -0.26
CA ASP A 245 -23.28 -13.69 0.28
C ASP A 245 -23.40 -12.95 1.63
N SER A 246 -24.14 -13.52 2.56
CA SER A 246 -24.31 -12.98 3.92
C SER A 246 -22.97 -12.71 4.62
N TYR A 247 -21.93 -13.46 4.30
CA TYR A 247 -20.56 -13.24 4.79
C TYR A 247 -19.98 -11.90 4.32
N ARG A 248 -20.27 -11.41 3.08
CA ARG A 248 -19.87 -10.08 2.61
C ARG A 248 -20.65 -8.98 3.33
N ILE A 249 -21.95 -9.18 3.49
CA ILE A 249 -22.79 -8.23 4.24
C ILE A 249 -22.25 -8.07 5.66
N GLU A 250 -21.93 -9.16 6.33
CA GLU A 250 -21.39 -9.14 7.68
C GLU A 250 -20.01 -8.49 7.75
N TYR A 251 -19.14 -8.78 6.79
CA TYR A 251 -17.82 -8.14 6.67
C TYR A 251 -17.97 -6.62 6.52
N LEU A 252 -18.74 -6.16 5.54
CA LEU A 252 -18.96 -4.74 5.29
C LEU A 252 -19.62 -4.04 6.49
N ARG A 253 -20.66 -4.66 7.08
CA ARG A 253 -21.32 -4.12 8.26
C ARG A 253 -20.32 -3.87 9.40
N LYS A 254 -19.48 -4.84 9.72
CA LYS A 254 -18.48 -4.72 10.79
C LYS A 254 -17.44 -3.63 10.52
N HIS A 255 -17.06 -3.41 9.27
CA HIS A 255 -16.10 -2.35 8.90
C HIS A 255 -16.78 -0.96 8.94
N ILE A 256 -18.02 -0.85 8.46
CA ILE A 256 -18.77 0.41 8.50
C ILE A 256 -19.09 0.86 9.94
N GLU A 257 -19.23 -0.05 10.85
CA GLU A 257 -19.45 0.22 12.28
C GLU A 257 -18.22 0.82 13.00
N GLN A 258 -17.03 0.78 12.38
CA GLN A 258 -15.79 1.27 12.99
C GLN A 258 -15.55 2.75 12.71
#